data_c7ce3fe6757b5145a6cca1f17d9befd0
#
_entry.id   c7ce3fe6757b5145a6cca1f17d9befd0
#
_cell.length_a   1.000
_cell.length_b   1.000
_cell.length_c   1.000
_cell.angle_alpha   90.00
_cell.angle_beta   90.00
_cell.angle_gamma   90.00
#
_symmetry.space_group_name_H-M   'P 1'
#
loop_
_entity.id
_entity.type
_entity.pdbx_description
1 polymer ?
#
loop_
_entity_poly.entity_id
_entity_poly.type
_entity_poly.pdbx_seq_one_letter_code
_entity_poly.pdbx_strand_id
1 'polypeptide(L)'
;MKKDKTPLPLKIIRWVYPKVEAIAPALAHRYFVKLFFTPFRFAVPDKEKKAETFAKKFDIEINGKRIQCYSWGEGRPVLFVHGWGGRAMQFRRFIKPFNAAGFMVVAFDGPAHGKSDGKSTTLIEFEQTLIRIYERIGEPAAIVAHSFGGAASLFSASNGLTIPKLVNIASPTIGEEIIDTYLKAINGSSSTAKFFKDYILKTQGRPFDEFTASYFIKHLPRPLDLLLIHDENDKEVSVKQADHLINLYPAARLIKTKGLGHTRILKDDQVISECVTFVRGETSIA
;
A
#
# COMPACT_ATOMS: atom_id res chain seq x y z
N MET A 1 -14.72 25.53 12.46
CA MET A 1 -15.18 24.17 12.10
C MET A 1 -14.41 23.70 10.86
N LYS A 2 -13.59 22.64 10.95
CA LYS A 2 -12.92 22.05 9.76
C LYS A 2 -14.02 21.43 8.88
N LYS A 3 -14.16 21.89 7.62
CA LYS A 3 -15.07 21.28 6.65
C LYS A 3 -14.79 19.79 6.54
N ASP A 4 -15.82 18.97 6.74
CA ASP A 4 -15.78 17.52 6.51
C ASP A 4 -15.48 17.25 5.01
N LYS A 5 -14.28 16.76 4.74
CA LYS A 5 -13.77 16.49 3.39
C LYS A 5 -14.15 15.10 2.87
N THR A 6 -15.00 14.37 3.58
CA THR A 6 -15.46 13.04 3.15
C THR A 6 -16.16 13.14 1.80
N PRO A 7 -15.74 12.35 0.78
CA PRO A 7 -16.39 12.34 -0.53
C PRO A 7 -17.89 12.03 -0.45
N LEU A 8 -18.69 12.71 -1.26
CA LEU A 8 -20.14 12.54 -1.26
C LEU A 8 -20.60 11.06 -1.40
N PRO A 9 -20.02 10.25 -2.30
CA PRO A 9 -20.38 8.85 -2.38
C PRO A 9 -20.19 8.08 -1.07
N LEU A 10 -19.09 8.35 -0.34
CA LEU A 10 -18.84 7.70 0.94
C LEU A 10 -19.81 8.16 2.03
N LYS A 11 -20.22 9.43 2.02
CA LYS A 11 -21.30 9.92 2.93
C LYS A 11 -22.62 9.21 2.67
N ILE A 12 -22.98 9.00 1.40
CA ILE A 12 -24.19 8.26 1.02
C ILE A 12 -24.09 6.81 1.49
N ILE A 13 -23.00 6.12 1.22
CA ILE A 13 -22.78 4.74 1.66
C ILE A 13 -22.90 4.65 3.18
N ARG A 14 -22.22 5.55 3.92
CA ARG A 14 -22.24 5.60 5.38
C ARG A 14 -23.63 5.79 5.98
N TRP A 15 -24.52 6.49 5.27
CA TRP A 15 -25.89 6.71 5.70
C TRP A 15 -26.82 5.55 5.32
N VAL A 16 -26.62 4.94 4.13
CA VAL A 16 -27.48 3.88 3.60
C VAL A 16 -27.13 2.52 4.20
N TYR A 17 -25.82 2.23 4.35
CA TYR A 17 -25.34 0.90 4.69
C TYR A 17 -25.99 0.28 5.94
N PRO A 18 -26.05 0.96 7.12
CA PRO A 18 -26.64 0.36 8.32
C PRO A 18 -28.14 0.06 8.16
N LYS A 19 -28.86 0.83 7.32
CA LYS A 19 -30.29 0.59 7.04
C LYS A 19 -30.46 -0.66 6.18
N VAL A 20 -29.63 -0.83 5.15
CA VAL A 20 -29.65 -2.03 4.32
C VAL A 20 -29.21 -3.24 5.13
N GLU A 21 -28.20 -3.10 5.99
CA GLU A 21 -27.73 -4.18 6.86
C GLU A 21 -28.85 -4.66 7.82
N ALA A 22 -29.68 -3.75 8.35
CA ALA A 22 -30.79 -4.09 9.23
C ALA A 22 -31.95 -4.83 8.52
N ILE A 23 -32.22 -4.48 7.24
CA ILE A 23 -33.38 -5.02 6.50
C ILE A 23 -32.99 -6.23 5.65
N ALA A 24 -31.79 -6.19 5.04
CA ALA A 24 -31.27 -7.18 4.09
C ALA A 24 -29.78 -7.48 4.34
N PRO A 25 -29.42 -8.10 5.48
CA PRO A 25 -28.02 -8.27 5.89
C PRO A 25 -27.18 -9.01 4.84
N ALA A 26 -27.71 -10.03 4.19
CA ALA A 26 -26.98 -10.76 3.14
C ALA A 26 -26.58 -9.86 1.96
N LEU A 27 -27.41 -8.89 1.57
CA LEU A 27 -27.11 -7.91 0.53
C LEU A 27 -26.03 -6.93 0.98
N ALA A 28 -26.15 -6.39 2.20
CA ALA A 28 -25.19 -5.48 2.78
C ALA A 28 -23.80 -6.13 2.89
N HIS A 29 -23.72 -7.34 3.40
CA HIS A 29 -22.47 -8.09 3.57
C HIS A 29 -21.77 -8.36 2.22
N ARG A 30 -22.53 -8.80 1.20
CA ARG A 30 -21.98 -8.97 -0.15
C ARG A 30 -21.46 -7.64 -0.75
N TYR A 31 -22.19 -6.55 -0.48
CA TYR A 31 -21.76 -5.23 -0.90
C TYR A 31 -20.49 -4.78 -0.19
N PHE A 32 -20.35 -5.08 1.11
CA PHE A 32 -19.12 -4.82 1.86
C PHE A 32 -17.91 -5.55 1.25
N VAL A 33 -18.04 -6.84 0.94
CA VAL A 33 -16.97 -7.61 0.26
C VAL A 33 -16.57 -6.93 -1.04
N LYS A 34 -17.54 -6.54 -1.87
CA LYS A 34 -17.25 -5.83 -3.12
C LYS A 34 -16.55 -4.49 -2.87
N LEU A 35 -16.98 -3.73 -1.88
CA LEU A 35 -16.39 -2.45 -1.50
C LEU A 35 -14.95 -2.62 -1.01
N PHE A 36 -14.69 -3.64 -0.20
CA PHE A 36 -13.37 -3.93 0.34
C PHE A 36 -12.33 -4.18 -0.75
N PHE A 37 -12.71 -4.87 -1.83
CA PHE A 37 -11.82 -5.18 -2.95
C PHE A 37 -11.87 -4.16 -4.11
N THR A 38 -12.65 -3.08 -3.99
CA THR A 38 -12.79 -2.06 -5.04
C THR A 38 -12.13 -0.75 -4.62
N PRO A 39 -10.95 -0.42 -5.14
CA PRO A 39 -10.31 0.85 -4.84
C PRO A 39 -11.04 2.03 -5.47
N PHE A 40 -11.14 3.14 -4.74
CA PHE A 40 -11.66 4.38 -5.29
C PHE A 40 -10.60 5.05 -6.17
N ARG A 41 -10.98 5.44 -7.40
CA ARG A 41 -10.13 6.23 -8.29
C ARG A 41 -10.40 7.72 -8.05
N PHE A 42 -9.38 8.45 -7.63
CA PHE A 42 -9.45 9.89 -7.42
C PHE A 42 -8.92 10.65 -8.65
N ALA A 43 -9.43 11.86 -8.87
CA ALA A 43 -8.92 12.76 -9.90
C ALA A 43 -7.39 12.95 -9.76
N VAL A 44 -6.71 13.00 -10.91
CA VAL A 44 -5.25 13.15 -10.96
C VAL A 44 -4.88 14.63 -10.84
N PRO A 45 -4.14 15.06 -9.81
CA PRO A 45 -3.68 16.43 -9.68
C PRO A 45 -2.70 16.82 -10.80
N ASP A 46 -2.68 18.10 -11.21
CA ASP A 46 -1.83 18.56 -12.31
C ASP A 46 -0.32 18.35 -12.05
N LYS A 47 0.11 18.44 -10.80
CA LYS A 47 1.50 18.13 -10.43
C LYS A 47 1.90 16.68 -10.72
N GLU A 48 0.96 15.74 -10.64
CA GLU A 48 1.16 14.34 -10.97
C GLU A 48 1.16 14.14 -12.48
N LYS A 49 0.26 14.80 -13.22
CA LYS A 49 0.26 14.79 -14.70
C LYS A 49 1.61 15.27 -15.24
N LYS A 50 2.16 16.36 -14.67
CA LYS A 50 3.47 16.87 -15.07
C LYS A 50 4.59 15.86 -14.83
N ALA A 51 4.62 15.15 -13.69
CA ALA A 51 5.62 14.13 -13.44
C ALA A 51 5.54 12.96 -14.42
N GLU A 52 4.33 12.61 -14.84
CA GLU A 52 4.09 11.55 -15.82
C GLU A 52 4.65 11.86 -17.22
N THR A 53 4.73 13.15 -17.62
CA THR A 53 5.23 13.51 -18.96
C THR A 53 6.70 13.17 -19.17
N PHE A 54 7.47 13.04 -18.08
CA PHE A 54 8.90 12.72 -18.12
C PHE A 54 9.19 11.22 -17.88
N ALA A 55 8.14 10.40 -17.74
CA ALA A 55 8.29 8.97 -17.55
C ALA A 55 8.51 8.24 -18.88
N LYS A 56 9.41 7.26 -18.89
CA LYS A 56 9.35 6.16 -19.86
C LYS A 56 8.23 5.24 -19.42
N LYS A 57 7.27 4.95 -20.29
CA LYS A 57 6.09 4.12 -20.01
C LYS A 57 6.28 2.74 -20.60
N PHE A 58 5.85 1.74 -19.87
CA PHE A 58 5.78 0.37 -20.35
C PHE A 58 4.60 -0.35 -19.67
N ASP A 59 4.15 -1.41 -20.24
CA ASP A 59 3.06 -2.22 -19.70
C ASP A 59 3.57 -3.62 -19.38
N ILE A 60 2.96 -4.24 -18.38
CA ILE A 60 3.01 -5.67 -18.12
C ILE A 60 1.58 -6.21 -18.11
N GLU A 61 1.42 -7.52 -18.22
CA GLU A 61 0.11 -8.16 -18.16
C GLU A 61 0.05 -9.16 -17.01
N ILE A 62 -1.05 -9.12 -16.27
CA ILE A 62 -1.42 -10.11 -15.26
C ILE A 62 -2.89 -10.49 -15.43
N ASN A 63 -3.19 -11.78 -15.55
CA ASN A 63 -4.57 -12.29 -15.64
C ASN A 63 -5.45 -11.54 -16.67
N GLY A 64 -4.90 -11.21 -17.84
CA GLY A 64 -5.58 -10.46 -18.89
C GLY A 64 -5.81 -8.97 -18.57
N LYS A 65 -5.18 -8.42 -17.53
CA LYS A 65 -5.22 -7.00 -17.18
C LYS A 65 -3.89 -6.35 -17.56
N ARG A 66 -3.96 -5.23 -18.31
CA ARG A 66 -2.81 -4.38 -18.56
C ARG A 66 -2.49 -3.54 -17.32
N ILE A 67 -1.25 -3.59 -16.88
CA ILE A 67 -0.72 -2.83 -15.74
C ILE A 67 0.22 -1.76 -16.26
N GLN A 68 -0.13 -0.51 -16.03
CA GLN A 68 0.69 0.62 -16.46
C GLN A 68 1.88 0.82 -15.52
N CYS A 69 3.07 0.76 -16.08
CA CYS A 69 4.33 0.99 -15.38
C CYS A 69 5.05 2.23 -15.92
N TYR A 70 5.93 2.78 -15.09
CA TYR A 70 6.67 3.99 -15.36
C TYR A 70 8.10 3.85 -14.87
N SER A 71 9.05 4.45 -15.60
CA SER A 71 10.43 4.56 -15.11
C SER A 71 11.03 5.94 -15.39
N TRP A 72 11.96 6.35 -14.54
CA TRP A 72 12.72 7.60 -14.64
C TRP A 72 14.17 7.38 -14.28
N GLY A 73 15.07 8.00 -15.04
CA GLY A 73 16.50 7.88 -14.83
C GLY A 73 17.07 6.56 -15.33
N GLU A 74 18.29 6.27 -14.90
CA GLU A 74 19.07 5.08 -15.23
C GLU A 74 19.73 4.52 -13.98
N GLY A 75 20.35 3.34 -14.07
CA GLY A 75 21.02 2.67 -12.97
C GLY A 75 20.21 1.49 -12.42
N ARG A 76 20.62 0.97 -11.26
CA ARG A 76 19.93 -0.15 -10.62
C ARG A 76 18.51 0.28 -10.21
N PRO A 77 17.47 -0.50 -10.53
CA PRO A 77 16.08 -0.09 -10.24
C PRO A 77 15.78 -0.06 -8.74
N VAL A 78 14.96 0.90 -8.33
CA VAL A 78 14.23 0.91 -7.05
C VAL A 78 12.76 0.94 -7.39
N LEU A 79 12.00 -0.03 -6.86
CA LEU A 79 10.58 -0.21 -7.17
C LEU A 79 9.71 0.48 -6.12
N PHE A 80 8.76 1.30 -6.58
CA PHE A 80 7.83 2.04 -5.74
C PHE A 80 6.43 1.44 -5.80
N VAL A 81 5.86 1.10 -4.64
CA VAL A 81 4.59 0.39 -4.49
C VAL A 81 3.60 1.26 -3.72
N HIS A 82 2.59 1.76 -4.39
CA HIS A 82 1.58 2.65 -3.79
C HIS A 82 0.55 1.92 -2.92
N GLY A 83 -0.16 2.70 -2.09
CA GLY A 83 -1.24 2.22 -1.23
C GLY A 83 -2.61 2.12 -1.93
N TRP A 84 -3.61 1.69 -1.18
CA TRP A 84 -5.00 1.57 -1.65
C TRP A 84 -5.57 2.89 -2.15
N GLY A 85 -6.21 2.87 -3.31
CA GLY A 85 -6.68 4.08 -3.99
C GLY A 85 -5.57 5.00 -4.51
N GLY A 86 -4.30 4.59 -4.38
CA GLY A 86 -3.13 5.31 -4.82
C GLY A 86 -2.79 5.14 -6.30
N ARG A 87 -1.58 5.53 -6.67
CA ARG A 87 -0.99 5.38 -8.01
C ARG A 87 0.50 5.74 -8.01
N ALA A 88 1.22 5.36 -9.06
CA ALA A 88 2.65 5.59 -9.25
C ALA A 88 3.08 7.05 -8.98
N MET A 89 2.32 8.03 -9.50
CA MET A 89 2.66 9.45 -9.44
C MET A 89 2.61 10.06 -8.03
N GLN A 90 2.14 9.35 -7.02
CA GLN A 90 2.24 9.78 -5.62
C GLN A 90 3.70 9.90 -5.17
N PHE A 91 4.60 9.09 -5.74
CA PHE A 91 6.04 9.09 -5.46
C PHE A 91 6.85 10.10 -6.27
N ARG A 92 6.22 11.03 -6.99
CA ARG A 92 6.92 11.99 -7.87
C ARG A 92 8.06 12.78 -7.19
N ARG A 93 7.99 13.03 -5.87
CA ARG A 93 9.06 13.73 -5.14
C ARG A 93 10.29 12.86 -4.87
N PHE A 94 10.16 11.56 -4.93
CA PHE A 94 11.26 10.60 -4.80
C PHE A 94 12.10 10.51 -6.07
N ILE A 95 11.54 10.83 -7.25
CA ILE A 95 12.18 10.62 -8.56
C ILE A 95 13.54 11.33 -8.61
N LYS A 96 13.59 12.64 -8.38
CA LYS A 96 14.82 13.42 -8.47
C LYS A 96 15.90 12.99 -7.45
N PRO A 97 15.59 12.83 -6.15
CA PRO A 97 16.57 12.37 -5.16
C PRO A 97 17.14 10.98 -5.46
N PHE A 98 16.30 10.02 -5.86
CA PHE A 98 16.77 8.68 -6.19
C PHE A 98 17.60 8.67 -7.48
N ASN A 99 17.22 9.42 -8.51
CA ASN A 99 18.03 9.55 -9.71
C ASN A 99 19.40 10.22 -9.41
N ALA A 100 19.42 11.26 -8.56
CA ALA A 100 20.67 11.89 -8.13
C ALA A 100 21.58 10.93 -7.33
N ALA A 101 20.98 9.94 -6.67
CA ALA A 101 21.69 8.87 -5.97
C ALA A 101 22.11 7.70 -6.90
N GLY A 102 21.90 7.80 -8.22
CA GLY A 102 22.29 6.79 -9.21
C GLY A 102 21.31 5.63 -9.39
N PHE A 103 20.06 5.77 -8.91
CA PHE A 103 19.04 4.74 -9.08
C PHE A 103 18.03 5.09 -10.17
N MET A 104 17.59 4.09 -10.92
CA MET A 104 16.41 4.18 -11.75
C MET A 104 15.18 4.02 -10.87
N VAL A 105 14.28 5.00 -10.90
CA VAL A 105 12.98 4.90 -10.23
C VAL A 105 12.01 4.14 -11.12
N VAL A 106 11.41 3.08 -10.60
CA VAL A 106 10.33 2.32 -11.27
C VAL A 106 9.09 2.37 -10.38
N ALA A 107 7.94 2.69 -10.95
CA ALA A 107 6.66 2.66 -10.25
C ALA A 107 5.56 2.14 -11.18
N PHE A 108 4.45 1.70 -10.64
CA PHE A 108 3.33 1.21 -11.42
C PHE A 108 2.01 1.66 -10.81
N ASP A 109 0.97 1.67 -11.60
CA ASP A 109 -0.39 1.73 -11.12
C ASP A 109 -0.86 0.29 -10.89
N GLY A 110 -1.18 -0.09 -9.66
CA GLY A 110 -1.61 -1.46 -9.34
C GLY A 110 -2.90 -1.86 -10.08
N PRO A 111 -3.26 -3.16 -10.09
CA PRO A 111 -4.52 -3.59 -10.69
C PRO A 111 -5.71 -2.82 -10.13
N ALA A 112 -6.62 -2.38 -10.98
CA ALA A 112 -7.77 -1.52 -10.66
C ALA A 112 -7.43 -0.08 -10.19
N HIS A 113 -6.16 0.32 -10.19
CA HIS A 113 -5.72 1.67 -9.81
C HIS A 113 -5.25 2.48 -11.03
N GLY A 114 -5.19 3.80 -10.86
CA GLY A 114 -4.62 4.72 -11.84
C GLY A 114 -5.07 4.44 -13.27
N LYS A 115 -4.09 4.15 -14.17
CA LYS A 115 -4.30 3.83 -15.58
C LYS A 115 -4.30 2.33 -15.89
N SER A 116 -4.14 1.49 -14.88
CA SER A 116 -4.22 0.03 -15.02
C SER A 116 -5.65 -0.46 -15.14
N ASP A 117 -5.81 -1.62 -15.77
CA ASP A 117 -7.10 -2.23 -15.96
C ASP A 117 -7.67 -2.84 -14.66
N GLY A 118 -8.95 -3.20 -14.70
CA GLY A 118 -9.66 -3.81 -13.59
C GLY A 118 -10.61 -2.86 -12.85
N LYS A 119 -11.52 -3.44 -12.09
CA LYS A 119 -12.48 -2.75 -11.20
C LYS A 119 -12.25 -3.11 -9.73
N SER A 120 -11.65 -4.26 -9.49
CA SER A 120 -11.29 -4.77 -8.16
C SER A 120 -9.90 -5.35 -8.19
N THR A 121 -9.29 -5.47 -7.02
CA THR A 121 -7.97 -6.07 -6.85
C THR A 121 -7.84 -6.71 -5.47
N THR A 122 -6.82 -7.55 -5.33
CA THR A 122 -6.48 -8.27 -4.11
C THR A 122 -4.99 -8.15 -3.81
N LEU A 123 -4.58 -8.58 -2.63
CA LEU A 123 -3.18 -8.70 -2.23
C LEU A 123 -2.40 -9.63 -3.18
N ILE A 124 -3.05 -10.73 -3.60
CA ILE A 124 -2.49 -11.73 -4.53
C ILE A 124 -2.20 -11.09 -5.90
N GLU A 125 -3.11 -10.26 -6.42
CA GLU A 125 -2.86 -9.58 -7.71
C GLU A 125 -1.73 -8.55 -7.62
N PHE A 126 -1.53 -7.91 -6.45
CA PHE A 126 -0.36 -7.06 -6.24
C PHE A 126 0.94 -7.86 -6.22
N GLU A 127 0.96 -9.00 -5.55
CA GLU A 127 2.11 -9.93 -5.58
C GLU A 127 2.44 -10.37 -7.02
N GLN A 128 1.44 -10.84 -7.77
CA GLN A 128 1.62 -11.22 -9.17
C GLN A 128 2.18 -10.04 -10.00
N THR A 129 1.71 -8.83 -9.73
CA THR A 129 2.25 -7.61 -10.37
C THR A 129 3.72 -7.40 -10.02
N LEU A 130 4.10 -7.54 -8.75
CA LEU A 130 5.50 -7.41 -8.31
C LEU A 130 6.39 -8.45 -8.98
N ILE A 131 5.97 -9.72 -9.05
CA ILE A 131 6.69 -10.80 -9.71
C ILE A 131 6.90 -10.46 -11.20
N ARG A 132 5.86 -10.05 -11.92
CA ARG A 132 5.95 -9.68 -13.35
C ARG A 132 6.84 -8.46 -13.59
N ILE A 133 6.83 -7.49 -12.67
CA ILE A 133 7.75 -6.33 -12.76
C ILE A 133 9.18 -6.80 -12.56
N TYR A 134 9.47 -7.66 -11.59
CA TYR A 134 10.81 -8.24 -11.38
C TYR A 134 11.32 -8.97 -12.61
N GLU A 135 10.47 -9.77 -13.27
CA GLU A 135 10.81 -10.44 -14.53
C GLU A 135 11.19 -9.44 -15.64
N ARG A 136 10.59 -8.27 -15.63
CA ARG A 136 10.80 -7.22 -16.64
C ARG A 136 12.02 -6.34 -16.40
N ILE A 137 12.31 -6.01 -15.12
CA ILE A 137 13.36 -5.04 -14.77
C ILE A 137 14.56 -5.66 -14.05
N GLY A 138 14.48 -6.97 -13.72
CA GLY A 138 15.42 -7.65 -12.82
C GLY A 138 15.14 -7.34 -11.34
N GLU A 139 15.96 -7.89 -10.45
CA GLU A 139 15.87 -7.67 -9.01
C GLU A 139 16.25 -6.22 -8.67
N PRO A 140 15.34 -5.41 -8.08
CA PRO A 140 15.62 -4.04 -7.69
C PRO A 140 16.59 -3.97 -6.50
N ALA A 141 17.24 -2.82 -6.33
CA ALA A 141 18.05 -2.54 -5.14
C ALA A 141 17.21 -2.53 -3.86
N ALA A 142 15.98 -2.06 -3.98
CA ALA A 142 15.02 -1.96 -2.88
C ALA A 142 13.58 -1.82 -3.40
N ILE A 143 12.63 -2.07 -2.52
CA ILE A 143 11.25 -1.60 -2.64
C ILE A 143 11.03 -0.44 -1.67
N VAL A 144 10.38 0.63 -2.15
CA VAL A 144 9.82 1.72 -1.32
C VAL A 144 8.30 1.65 -1.43
N ALA A 145 7.65 1.30 -0.35
CA ALA A 145 6.23 1.00 -0.33
C ALA A 145 5.45 1.91 0.62
N HIS A 146 4.23 2.25 0.28
CA HIS A 146 3.35 3.06 1.08
C HIS A 146 2.04 2.32 1.41
N SER A 147 1.64 2.37 2.68
CA SER A 147 0.34 1.87 3.14
C SER A 147 0.10 0.41 2.71
N PHE A 148 -0.99 0.10 2.00
CA PHE A 148 -1.28 -1.22 1.45
C PHE A 148 -0.12 -1.80 0.62
N GLY A 149 0.64 -0.96 -0.09
CA GLY A 149 1.83 -1.40 -0.84
C GLY A 149 2.90 -2.05 0.04
N GLY A 150 3.03 -1.59 1.29
CA GLY A 150 3.93 -2.21 2.27
C GLY A 150 3.47 -3.60 2.70
N ALA A 151 2.17 -3.77 2.95
CA ALA A 151 1.59 -5.09 3.23
C ALA A 151 1.75 -6.04 2.04
N ALA A 152 1.53 -5.56 0.81
CA ALA A 152 1.71 -6.33 -0.42
C ALA A 152 3.17 -6.76 -0.62
N SER A 153 4.13 -5.88 -0.33
CA SER A 153 5.56 -6.20 -0.40
C SER A 153 5.96 -7.26 0.63
N LEU A 154 5.47 -7.15 1.87
CA LEU A 154 5.72 -8.16 2.91
C LEU A 154 5.06 -9.52 2.58
N PHE A 155 3.85 -9.50 2.00
CA PHE A 155 3.19 -10.70 1.48
C PHE A 155 4.05 -11.40 0.43
N SER A 156 4.52 -10.65 -0.57
CA SER A 156 5.38 -11.19 -1.62
C SER A 156 6.70 -11.74 -1.06
N ALA A 157 7.29 -11.05 -0.08
CA ALA A 157 8.50 -11.53 0.60
C ALA A 157 8.25 -12.83 1.37
N SER A 158 7.11 -12.95 2.07
CA SER A 158 6.75 -14.18 2.82
C SER A 158 6.46 -15.36 1.88
N ASN A 159 6.05 -15.11 0.65
CA ASN A 159 5.87 -16.11 -0.41
C ASN A 159 7.15 -16.37 -1.24
N GLY A 160 8.28 -15.81 -0.84
CA GLY A 160 9.59 -16.14 -1.41
C GLY A 160 10.17 -15.13 -2.40
N LEU A 161 9.46 -14.03 -2.74
CA LEU A 161 10.05 -12.97 -3.56
C LEU A 161 11.26 -12.35 -2.82
N THR A 162 12.41 -12.36 -3.45
CA THR A 162 13.61 -11.75 -2.87
C THR A 162 13.48 -10.24 -2.89
N ILE A 163 13.44 -9.61 -1.71
CA ILE A 163 13.45 -8.17 -1.55
C ILE A 163 14.71 -7.81 -0.76
N PRO A 164 15.74 -7.23 -1.38
CA PRO A 164 17.00 -6.94 -0.69
C PRO A 164 16.83 -5.95 0.46
N LYS A 165 16.04 -4.90 0.22
CA LYS A 165 15.69 -3.86 1.20
C LYS A 165 14.25 -3.43 1.02
N LEU A 166 13.52 -3.23 2.12
CA LEU A 166 12.17 -2.69 2.10
C LEU A 166 12.08 -1.43 2.97
N VAL A 167 11.70 -0.32 2.34
CA VAL A 167 11.21 0.86 3.06
C VAL A 167 9.69 0.77 3.10
N ASN A 168 9.12 0.67 4.29
CA ASN A 168 7.69 0.49 4.52
C ASN A 168 7.11 1.71 5.24
N ILE A 169 6.40 2.56 4.49
CA ILE A 169 5.89 3.86 4.95
C ILE A 169 4.40 3.73 5.29
N ALA A 170 4.03 4.02 6.54
CA ALA A 170 2.64 4.12 7.02
C ALA A 170 1.77 2.89 6.69
N SER A 171 2.30 1.68 6.80
CA SER A 171 1.60 0.45 6.41
C SER A 171 0.70 -0.10 7.51
N PRO A 172 -0.51 -0.60 7.15
CA PRO A 172 -1.35 -1.34 8.06
C PRO A 172 -0.73 -2.73 8.36
N THR A 173 -0.88 -3.17 9.61
CA THR A 173 -0.21 -4.37 10.13
C THR A 173 -1.18 -5.34 10.79
N ILE A 174 -2.20 -4.83 11.51
CA ILE A 174 -3.10 -5.58 12.37
C ILE A 174 -4.45 -5.77 11.68
N GLY A 175 -4.86 -7.03 11.49
CA GLY A 175 -6.07 -7.38 10.73
C GLY A 175 -7.36 -6.77 11.26
N GLU A 176 -7.57 -6.80 12.58
CA GLU A 176 -8.76 -6.21 13.21
C GLU A 176 -8.87 -4.71 12.93
N GLU A 177 -7.76 -3.96 13.04
CA GLU A 177 -7.77 -2.52 12.77
C GLU A 177 -8.03 -2.19 11.30
N ILE A 178 -7.61 -3.08 10.38
CA ILE A 178 -7.91 -2.94 8.95
C ILE A 178 -9.43 -3.05 8.74
N ILE A 179 -10.06 -4.12 9.25
CA ILE A 179 -11.51 -4.33 9.13
C ILE A 179 -12.26 -3.17 9.81
N ASP A 180 -11.88 -2.80 11.01
CA ASP A 180 -12.49 -1.70 11.78
C ASP A 180 -12.45 -0.36 11.03
N THR A 181 -11.35 -0.09 10.31
CA THR A 181 -11.22 1.13 9.49
C THR A 181 -12.29 1.15 8.39
N TYR A 182 -12.50 0.03 7.70
CA TYR A 182 -13.55 -0.07 6.68
C TYR A 182 -14.96 0.01 7.28
N LEU A 183 -15.21 -0.69 8.40
CA LEU A 183 -16.50 -0.63 9.07
C LEU A 183 -16.86 0.78 9.54
N LYS A 184 -15.90 1.48 10.17
CA LYS A 184 -16.07 2.88 10.58
C LYS A 184 -16.38 3.80 9.41
N ALA A 185 -15.75 3.54 8.24
CA ALA A 185 -16.00 4.35 7.04
C ALA A 185 -17.44 4.25 6.53
N ILE A 186 -18.13 3.13 6.74
CA ILE A 186 -19.49 2.87 6.24
C ILE A 186 -20.54 2.74 7.34
N ASN A 187 -20.21 2.88 8.61
CA ASN A 187 -21.02 2.56 9.77
C ASN A 187 -21.54 1.10 9.77
N GLY A 188 -20.69 0.16 9.35
CA GLY A 188 -20.99 -1.27 9.37
C GLY A 188 -20.89 -1.86 10.78
N SER A 189 -21.59 -2.96 11.01
CA SER A 189 -21.64 -3.65 12.30
C SER A 189 -20.59 -4.77 12.42
N SER A 190 -20.46 -5.34 13.63
CA SER A 190 -19.66 -6.52 13.90
C SER A 190 -20.14 -7.76 13.12
N SER A 191 -21.41 -7.83 12.72
CA SER A 191 -21.93 -8.93 11.89
C SER A 191 -21.34 -8.88 10.48
N THR A 192 -21.12 -7.68 9.91
CA THR A 192 -20.39 -7.49 8.66
C THR A 192 -18.93 -7.96 8.79
N ALA A 193 -18.25 -7.63 9.91
CA ALA A 193 -16.87 -8.11 10.15
C ALA A 193 -16.81 -9.63 10.19
N LYS A 194 -17.71 -10.25 10.93
CA LYS A 194 -17.80 -11.70 11.03
C LYS A 194 -18.03 -12.33 9.67
N PHE A 195 -19.04 -11.85 8.93
CA PHE A 195 -19.32 -12.34 7.58
C PHE A 195 -18.11 -12.22 6.66
N PHE A 196 -17.41 -11.09 6.71
CA PHE A 196 -16.20 -10.87 5.88
C PHE A 196 -15.09 -11.87 6.21
N LYS A 197 -14.80 -12.11 7.49
CA LYS A 197 -13.82 -13.11 7.93
C LYS A 197 -14.20 -14.52 7.49
N ASP A 198 -15.47 -14.90 7.65
CA ASP A 198 -16.00 -16.19 7.21
C ASP A 198 -15.93 -16.33 5.67
N TYR A 199 -16.19 -15.25 4.93
CA TYR A 199 -16.03 -15.19 3.47
C TYR A 199 -14.59 -15.42 3.04
N ILE A 200 -13.62 -14.74 3.69
CA ILE A 200 -12.19 -14.91 3.38
C ILE A 200 -11.76 -16.35 3.67
N LEU A 201 -12.10 -16.89 4.84
CA LEU A 201 -11.78 -18.28 5.19
C LEU A 201 -12.36 -19.25 4.16
N LYS A 202 -13.62 -19.09 3.75
CA LYS A 202 -14.29 -19.94 2.78
C LYS A 202 -13.67 -19.86 1.38
N THR A 203 -13.27 -18.65 0.94
CA THR A 203 -12.82 -18.44 -0.44
C THR A 203 -11.31 -18.61 -0.61
N GLN A 204 -10.53 -18.34 0.44
CA GLN A 204 -9.07 -18.41 0.40
C GLN A 204 -8.50 -19.63 1.16
N GLY A 205 -9.35 -20.38 1.90
CA GLY A 205 -8.92 -21.51 2.72
C GLY A 205 -8.08 -21.13 3.95
N ARG A 206 -7.89 -19.83 4.22
CA ARG A 206 -7.05 -19.29 5.29
C ARG A 206 -7.80 -18.13 5.98
N PRO A 207 -7.65 -17.94 7.31
CA PRO A 207 -8.28 -16.83 8.03
C PRO A 207 -7.71 -15.47 7.59
N PHE A 208 -8.48 -14.40 7.76
CA PHE A 208 -8.08 -13.05 7.34
C PHE A 208 -6.75 -12.59 8.01
N ASP A 209 -6.51 -13.00 9.24
CA ASP A 209 -5.30 -12.63 9.98
C ASP A 209 -4.01 -13.15 9.31
N GLU A 210 -4.09 -14.22 8.52
CA GLU A 210 -2.98 -14.72 7.72
C GLU A 210 -2.73 -13.88 6.43
N PHE A 211 -3.55 -12.88 6.17
CA PHE A 211 -3.36 -11.89 5.10
C PHE A 211 -2.94 -10.52 5.63
N THR A 212 -2.18 -10.49 6.72
CA THR A 212 -1.74 -9.26 7.39
C THR A 212 -0.22 -9.18 7.50
N ALA A 213 0.31 -7.96 7.60
CA ALA A 213 1.74 -7.75 7.76
C ALA A 213 2.27 -8.39 9.08
N SER A 214 1.43 -8.48 10.12
CA SER A 214 1.75 -9.21 11.37
C SER A 214 2.05 -10.69 11.14
N TYR A 215 1.33 -11.30 10.21
CA TYR A 215 1.55 -12.71 9.85
C TYR A 215 2.78 -12.84 8.94
N PHE A 216 2.86 -12.04 7.89
CA PHE A 216 3.91 -12.14 6.88
C PHE A 216 5.30 -11.97 7.47
N ILE A 217 5.49 -11.00 8.37
CA ILE A 217 6.80 -10.71 8.97
C ILE A 217 7.35 -11.89 9.80
N LYS A 218 6.46 -12.72 10.37
CA LYS A 218 6.81 -13.93 11.13
C LYS A 218 7.15 -15.13 10.22
N HIS A 219 6.74 -15.07 8.95
CA HIS A 219 6.86 -16.16 7.99
C HIS A 219 7.79 -15.82 6.82
N LEU A 220 8.69 -14.86 7.03
CA LEU A 220 9.72 -14.55 6.03
C LEU A 220 10.66 -15.74 5.89
N PRO A 221 10.90 -16.26 4.66
CA PRO A 221 11.80 -17.38 4.43
C PRO A 221 13.29 -17.00 4.59
N ARG A 222 13.58 -15.70 4.67
CA ARG A 222 14.92 -15.12 4.84
C ARG A 222 14.86 -13.78 5.55
N PRO A 223 15.95 -13.33 6.21
CA PRO A 223 16.02 -12.00 6.80
C PRO A 223 15.76 -10.89 5.77
N LEU A 224 15.10 -9.83 6.20
CA LEU A 224 14.77 -8.65 5.40
C LEU A 224 15.39 -7.40 6.03
N ASP A 225 16.17 -6.64 5.26
CA ASP A 225 16.59 -5.30 5.69
C ASP A 225 15.38 -4.36 5.57
N LEU A 226 14.81 -3.97 6.72
CA LEU A 226 13.51 -3.30 6.81
C LEU A 226 13.63 -1.96 7.52
N LEU A 227 13.21 -0.89 6.83
CA LEU A 227 12.99 0.43 7.40
C LEU A 227 11.51 0.73 7.48
N LEU A 228 10.99 0.96 8.68
CA LEU A 228 9.64 1.45 8.94
C LEU A 228 9.67 2.96 9.11
N ILE A 229 8.77 3.68 8.44
CA ILE A 229 8.58 5.13 8.63
C ILE A 229 7.10 5.39 8.89
N HIS A 230 6.77 6.03 10.01
CA HIS A 230 5.36 6.28 10.36
C HIS A 230 5.19 7.61 11.08
N ASP A 231 4.09 8.32 10.78
CA ASP A 231 3.77 9.58 11.42
C ASP A 231 2.91 9.37 12.67
N GLU A 232 3.30 9.96 13.81
CA GLU A 232 2.56 9.87 15.08
C GLU A 232 1.12 10.41 15.00
N ASN A 233 0.87 11.33 14.05
CA ASN A 233 -0.43 11.95 13.84
C ASN A 233 -1.18 11.36 12.61
N ASP A 234 -0.79 10.16 12.17
CA ASP A 234 -1.53 9.45 11.13
C ASP A 234 -2.93 9.07 11.64
N LYS A 235 -3.96 9.53 10.92
CA LYS A 235 -5.38 9.30 11.27
C LYS A 235 -6.02 8.18 10.46
N GLU A 236 -5.33 7.67 9.46
CA GLU A 236 -5.80 6.57 8.60
C GLU A 236 -5.25 5.25 9.10
N VAL A 237 -3.95 5.20 9.39
CA VAL A 237 -3.25 4.04 9.95
C VAL A 237 -2.51 4.51 11.20
N SER A 238 -2.90 4.02 12.37
CA SER A 238 -2.29 4.41 13.65
C SER A 238 -0.80 4.03 13.69
N VAL A 239 0.04 4.90 14.27
CA VAL A 239 1.47 4.62 14.51
C VAL A 239 1.70 3.34 15.32
N LYS A 240 0.73 2.92 16.14
CA LYS A 240 0.74 1.63 16.86
C LYS A 240 0.94 0.42 15.93
N GLN A 241 0.56 0.54 14.67
CA GLN A 241 0.80 -0.50 13.66
C GLN A 241 2.29 -0.69 13.39
N ALA A 242 3.06 0.40 13.30
CA ALA A 242 4.51 0.34 13.18
C ALA A 242 5.17 -0.14 14.49
N ASP A 243 4.67 0.31 15.65
CA ASP A 243 5.14 -0.18 16.95
C ASP A 243 4.89 -1.69 17.12
N HIS A 244 3.76 -2.17 16.63
CA HIS A 244 3.48 -3.60 16.62
C HIS A 244 4.45 -4.37 15.72
N LEU A 245 4.72 -3.85 14.51
CA LEU A 245 5.58 -4.52 13.55
C LEU A 245 7.04 -4.57 14.01
N ILE A 246 7.58 -3.48 14.61
CA ILE A 246 8.94 -3.47 15.16
C ILE A 246 9.10 -4.45 16.32
N ASN A 247 8.06 -4.63 17.14
CA ASN A 247 8.07 -5.63 18.23
C ASN A 247 8.09 -7.07 17.69
N LEU A 248 7.46 -7.33 16.54
CA LEU A 248 7.48 -8.64 15.89
C LEU A 248 8.80 -8.89 15.11
N TYR A 249 9.46 -7.83 14.68
CA TYR A 249 10.70 -7.91 13.89
C TYR A 249 11.72 -6.86 14.37
N PRO A 250 12.39 -7.11 15.51
CA PRO A 250 13.31 -6.14 16.14
C PRO A 250 14.55 -5.79 15.30
N ALA A 251 14.85 -6.58 14.26
CA ALA A 251 15.92 -6.27 13.31
C ALA A 251 15.57 -5.10 12.37
N ALA A 252 14.30 -4.69 12.27
CA ALA A 252 13.91 -3.51 11.51
C ALA A 252 14.37 -2.21 12.21
N ARG A 253 14.48 -1.15 11.40
CA ARG A 253 14.64 0.22 11.92
C ARG A 253 13.29 0.94 11.88
N LEU A 254 12.98 1.78 12.87
CA LEU A 254 11.76 2.57 12.91
C LEU A 254 12.10 4.06 13.03
N ILE A 255 11.60 4.85 12.09
CA ILE A 255 11.62 6.31 12.13
C ILE A 255 10.18 6.80 12.35
N LYS A 256 9.96 7.55 13.42
CA LYS A 256 8.68 8.24 13.66
C LYS A 256 8.79 9.70 13.26
N THR A 257 7.80 10.19 12.52
CA THR A 257 7.64 11.61 12.19
C THR A 257 6.45 12.19 12.93
N LYS A 258 6.29 13.51 12.88
CA LYS A 258 5.19 14.20 13.58
C LYS A 258 4.56 15.28 12.72
N GLY A 259 3.24 15.24 12.61
CA GLY A 259 2.46 16.28 11.92
C GLY A 259 2.31 16.11 10.42
N LEU A 260 2.89 15.05 9.83
CA LEU A 260 2.79 14.78 8.39
C LEU A 260 1.49 14.03 8.04
N GLY A 261 1.10 13.06 8.85
CA GLY A 261 -0.05 12.19 8.60
C GLY A 261 0.16 11.26 7.40
N HIS A 262 -0.87 10.51 7.04
CA HIS A 262 -0.77 9.36 6.12
C HIS A 262 -0.20 9.65 4.73
N THR A 263 -0.57 10.77 4.12
CA THR A 263 -0.20 11.05 2.71
C THR A 263 0.84 12.15 2.54
N ARG A 264 0.94 13.11 3.50
CA ARG A 264 1.96 14.16 3.40
C ARG A 264 3.36 13.64 3.69
N ILE A 265 3.48 12.55 4.43
CA ILE A 265 4.72 11.83 4.69
C ILE A 265 5.48 11.50 3.39
N LEU A 266 4.79 11.23 2.28
CA LEU A 266 5.37 11.03 0.95
C LEU A 266 5.87 12.34 0.28
N LYS A 267 5.73 13.48 0.95
CA LYS A 267 6.13 14.79 0.41
C LYS A 267 7.18 15.48 1.26
N ASP A 268 7.59 14.84 2.32
CA ASP A 268 8.57 15.36 3.26
C ASP A 268 9.99 15.06 2.77
N ASP A 269 10.84 16.09 2.75
CA ASP A 269 12.18 15.96 2.19
C ASP A 269 13.11 15.15 3.11
N GLN A 270 12.90 15.21 4.43
CA GLN A 270 13.67 14.41 5.37
C GLN A 270 13.32 12.92 5.23
N VAL A 271 12.03 12.59 5.15
CA VAL A 271 11.58 11.21 4.90
C VAL A 271 12.17 10.67 3.59
N ILE A 272 12.18 11.46 2.52
CA ILE A 272 12.75 11.07 1.25
C ILE A 272 14.26 10.85 1.37
N SER A 273 14.98 11.71 2.08
CA SER A 273 16.41 11.59 2.35
C SER A 273 16.72 10.31 3.11
N GLU A 274 15.97 9.99 4.17
CA GLU A 274 16.12 8.73 4.94
C GLU A 274 15.91 7.50 4.06
N CYS A 275 14.94 7.54 3.15
CA CYS A 275 14.74 6.45 2.20
C CYS A 275 15.94 6.27 1.27
N VAL A 276 16.52 7.36 0.73
CA VAL A 276 17.70 7.29 -0.14
C VAL A 276 18.90 6.74 0.63
N THR A 277 19.18 7.26 1.82
CA THR A 277 20.27 6.84 2.71
C THR A 277 20.18 5.34 3.02
N PHE A 278 19.00 4.87 3.39
CA PHE A 278 18.77 3.44 3.66
C PHE A 278 19.03 2.57 2.43
N VAL A 279 18.51 2.97 1.26
CA VAL A 279 18.65 2.19 0.02
C VAL A 279 20.11 2.15 -0.42
N ARG A 280 20.89 3.22 -0.25
CA ARG A 280 22.33 3.26 -0.49
C ARG A 280 23.15 2.37 0.46
N GLY A 281 22.58 1.99 1.60
CA GLY A 281 23.30 1.23 2.64
C GLY A 281 24.18 2.11 3.51
N GLU A 282 23.88 3.41 3.58
CA GLU A 282 24.57 4.37 4.41
C GLU A 282 23.90 4.45 5.80
N THR A 283 24.66 4.81 6.83
CA THR A 283 24.10 5.09 8.16
C THR A 283 23.56 6.51 8.16
N SER A 284 22.32 6.71 8.66
CA SER A 284 21.80 8.07 8.89
C SER A 284 22.78 8.85 9.74
N ILE A 285 23.23 10.00 9.26
CA ILE A 285 23.97 10.95 10.08
C ILE A 285 22.93 11.57 11.01
N ALA A 286 22.93 11.18 12.29
CA ALA A 286 22.05 11.69 13.33
C ALA A 286 22.22 13.18 13.54
#